data_34847f18cf6c900513e938b2e0b0dcda
#
_entry.id   34847f18cf6c900513e938b2e0b0dcda
#
_cell.length_a   1.000
_cell.length_b   1.000
_cell.length_c   1.000
_cell.angle_alpha   90.00
_cell.angle_beta   90.00
_cell.angle_gamma   90.00
#
_symmetry.space_group_name_H-M   'P 1'
#
loop_
_entity.id
_entity.type
_entity.pdbx_description
1 polymer ?
#
loop_
_entity_poly.entity_id
_entity_poly.type
_entity_poly.pdbx_seq_one_letter_code
_entity_poly.pdbx_strand_id
1 'polypeptide(L)'
;IYVKFRIHLNNLDKEILNQQSQHWESNFSSKPEMFGLDSSIPAKKSLKLFQNQNISKIIELGAGLGRDTIYFAKNSIHVVALDYSQSGLEAINQKAKKNSLSNSITTNFFDVRKKLPFEDNSVEACYSHMLYCMALTTSELENLNNEIYRVLKPNGINIYTARHTKDGDYKNGIHRGEDLYEKDGFIVHFFSEKKVKSLLKGFKNISIDLFEEGSFPRKLFFVCNKKI
;
A
#
# COMPACT_ATOMS: atom_id res chain seq x y z
N ILE A 1 -26.01 28.82 -2.37
CA ILE A 1 -26.64 27.53 -2.00
C ILE A 1 -25.76 26.35 -2.52
N TYR A 2 -25.33 26.37 -3.80
CA TYR A 2 -24.52 25.29 -4.39
C TYR A 2 -23.13 25.14 -3.75
N VAL A 3 -22.47 26.22 -3.35
CA VAL A 3 -21.14 26.19 -2.74
C VAL A 3 -21.17 25.59 -1.33
N LYS A 4 -22.18 25.90 -0.51
CA LYS A 4 -22.34 25.33 0.83
C LYS A 4 -22.64 23.81 0.78
N PHE A 5 -23.41 23.35 -0.20
CA PHE A 5 -23.70 21.91 -0.37
C PHE A 5 -22.45 21.11 -0.79
N ARG A 6 -21.60 21.70 -1.67
CA ARG A 6 -20.35 21.05 -2.12
C ARG A 6 -19.30 20.94 -1.00
N ILE A 7 -19.23 21.94 -0.12
CA ILE A 7 -18.33 21.89 1.05
C ILE A 7 -18.80 20.87 2.09
N HIS A 8 -20.12 20.71 2.26
CA HIS A 8 -20.67 19.73 3.21
C HIS A 8 -20.49 18.28 2.71
N LEU A 9 -20.68 18.03 1.41
CA LEU A 9 -20.42 16.74 0.79
C LEU A 9 -18.92 16.35 0.87
N ASN A 10 -18.00 17.28 0.61
CA ASN A 10 -16.58 17.02 0.70
C ASN A 10 -16.12 16.68 2.13
N ASN A 11 -16.71 17.30 3.17
CA ASN A 11 -16.40 16.96 4.56
C ASN A 11 -16.96 15.61 4.96
N LEU A 12 -18.17 15.27 4.54
CA LEU A 12 -18.81 13.98 4.82
C LEU A 12 -18.02 12.83 4.18
N ASP A 13 -17.59 12.97 2.92
CA ASP A 13 -16.78 11.97 2.24
C ASP A 13 -15.41 11.78 2.92
N LYS A 14 -14.77 12.85 3.40
CA LYS A 14 -13.51 12.77 4.12
C LYS A 14 -13.65 12.04 5.47
N GLU A 15 -14.73 12.26 6.20
CA GLU A 15 -15.03 11.53 7.43
C GLU A 15 -15.21 10.04 7.16
N ILE A 16 -15.94 9.68 6.11
CA ILE A 16 -16.13 8.29 5.68
C ILE A 16 -14.78 7.64 5.30
N LEU A 17 -13.93 8.37 4.55
CA LEU A 17 -12.59 7.89 4.24
C LEU A 17 -11.75 7.65 5.50
N ASN A 18 -11.85 8.52 6.51
CA ASN A 18 -11.14 8.37 7.77
C ASN A 18 -11.62 7.16 8.60
N GLN A 19 -12.90 6.79 8.49
CA GLN A 19 -13.45 5.62 9.18
C GLN A 19 -12.92 4.28 8.63
N GLN A 20 -12.30 4.27 7.45
CA GLN A 20 -11.73 3.05 6.88
C GLN A 20 -10.64 2.42 7.75
N SER A 21 -9.94 3.18 8.57
CA SER A 21 -8.98 2.62 9.53
C SER A 21 -9.66 1.70 10.56
N GLN A 22 -10.82 2.10 11.08
CA GLN A 22 -11.61 1.27 12.01
C GLN A 22 -12.20 0.05 11.30
N HIS A 23 -12.62 0.21 10.05
CA HIS A 23 -13.14 -0.90 9.25
C HIS A 23 -12.07 -1.97 9.01
N TRP A 24 -10.84 -1.58 8.64
CA TRP A 24 -9.73 -2.51 8.48
C TRP A 24 -9.30 -3.15 9.81
N GLU A 25 -9.23 -2.38 10.90
CA GLU A 25 -8.93 -2.90 12.24
C GLU A 25 -9.92 -3.99 12.64
N SER A 26 -11.23 -3.76 12.46
CA SER A 26 -12.27 -4.74 12.75
C SER A 26 -12.14 -6.01 11.87
N ASN A 27 -11.82 -5.85 10.59
CA ASN A 27 -11.63 -6.98 9.68
C ASN A 27 -10.40 -7.81 10.05
N PHE A 28 -9.26 -7.19 10.35
CA PHE A 28 -8.04 -7.91 10.73
C PHE A 28 -8.16 -8.61 12.07
N SER A 29 -8.84 -7.98 13.03
CA SER A 29 -9.15 -8.59 14.34
C SER A 29 -10.05 -9.82 14.19
N SER A 30 -11.12 -9.73 13.38
CA SER A 30 -12.10 -10.82 13.23
C SER A 30 -11.72 -11.91 12.22
N LYS A 31 -10.83 -11.59 11.26
CA LYS A 31 -10.43 -12.49 10.17
C LYS A 31 -8.91 -12.50 9.97
N PRO A 32 -8.13 -13.05 10.93
CA PRO A 32 -6.66 -12.97 10.94
C PRO A 32 -5.97 -13.67 9.75
N GLU A 33 -6.72 -14.45 8.97
CA GLU A 33 -6.19 -15.17 7.80
C GLU A 33 -6.91 -14.79 6.48
N MET A 34 -7.59 -13.64 6.43
CA MET A 34 -8.43 -13.25 5.28
C MET A 34 -7.66 -13.17 3.94
N PHE A 35 -6.34 -13.03 3.97
CA PHE A 35 -5.49 -13.00 2.77
C PHE A 35 -4.67 -14.28 2.57
N GLY A 36 -4.88 -15.30 3.40
CA GLY A 36 -4.09 -16.51 3.40
C GLY A 36 -2.65 -16.31 3.89
N LEU A 37 -1.84 -17.37 3.77
CA LEU A 37 -0.44 -17.39 4.24
C LEU A 37 0.57 -17.22 3.09
N ASP A 38 0.15 -17.46 1.86
CA ASP A 38 1.01 -17.37 0.69
C ASP A 38 1.30 -15.91 0.33
N SER A 39 2.57 -15.63 0.02
CA SER A 39 2.96 -14.31 -0.46
C SER A 39 2.27 -13.95 -1.78
N SER A 40 2.03 -12.66 -1.95
CA SER A 40 1.44 -12.13 -3.19
C SER A 40 2.36 -12.34 -4.41
N ILE A 41 1.77 -12.32 -5.61
CA ILE A 41 2.54 -12.31 -6.86
C ILE A 41 3.48 -11.09 -6.91
N PRO A 42 3.05 -9.86 -6.55
CA PRO A 42 3.92 -8.70 -6.46
C PRO A 42 5.11 -8.89 -5.53
N ALA A 43 4.93 -9.51 -4.36
CA ALA A 43 6.03 -9.75 -3.42
C ALA A 43 7.11 -10.65 -4.04
N LYS A 44 6.70 -11.74 -4.71
CA LYS A 44 7.64 -12.64 -5.40
C LYS A 44 8.44 -11.93 -6.50
N LYS A 45 7.77 -11.06 -7.26
CA LYS A 45 8.40 -10.24 -8.30
C LYS A 45 9.36 -9.21 -7.70
N SER A 46 8.94 -8.55 -6.62
CA SER A 46 9.73 -7.52 -5.92
C SER A 46 10.98 -8.12 -5.28
N LEU A 47 10.88 -9.30 -4.68
CA LEU A 47 12.04 -9.98 -4.08
C LEU A 47 13.17 -10.18 -5.10
N LYS A 48 12.85 -10.62 -6.33
CA LYS A 48 13.85 -10.78 -7.41
C LYS A 48 14.54 -9.45 -7.73
N LEU A 49 13.79 -8.34 -7.76
CA LEU A 49 14.35 -7.00 -8.00
C LEU A 49 15.25 -6.58 -6.83
N PHE A 50 14.84 -6.83 -5.60
CA PHE A 50 15.65 -6.51 -4.40
C PHE A 50 16.96 -7.30 -4.39
N GLN A 51 16.92 -8.59 -4.65
CA GLN A 51 18.11 -9.44 -4.71
C GLN A 51 19.08 -9.00 -5.82
N ASN A 52 18.57 -8.69 -7.03
CA ASN A 52 19.38 -8.22 -8.15
C ASN A 52 20.07 -6.87 -7.88
N GLN A 53 19.58 -6.07 -6.94
CA GLN A 53 20.13 -4.78 -6.57
C GLN A 53 20.80 -4.78 -5.20
N ASN A 54 20.99 -5.97 -4.59
CA ASN A 54 21.59 -6.14 -3.25
C ASN A 54 20.85 -5.33 -2.17
N ILE A 55 19.54 -5.15 -2.30
CA ILE A 55 18.71 -4.50 -1.29
C ILE A 55 18.45 -5.52 -0.18
N SER A 56 18.84 -5.17 1.04
CA SER A 56 18.69 -6.01 2.22
C SER A 56 17.72 -5.47 3.25
N LYS A 57 17.30 -4.21 3.11
CA LYS A 57 16.36 -3.57 4.03
C LYS A 57 15.31 -2.75 3.26
N ILE A 58 14.04 -3.00 3.58
CA ILE A 58 12.91 -2.29 2.96
C ILE A 58 11.95 -1.71 4.01
N ILE A 59 11.17 -0.71 3.62
CA ILE A 59 9.94 -0.35 4.31
C ILE A 59 8.75 -0.95 3.55
N GLU A 60 7.81 -1.50 4.30
CA GLU A 60 6.53 -1.99 3.75
C GLU A 60 5.41 -1.11 4.31
N LEU A 61 4.68 -0.46 3.40
CA LEU A 61 3.56 0.42 3.75
C LEU A 61 2.23 -0.31 3.53
N GLY A 62 1.37 -0.31 4.57
CA GLY A 62 0.13 -1.07 4.55
C GLY A 62 0.38 -2.57 4.63
N ALA A 63 1.20 -2.99 5.59
CA ALA A 63 1.63 -4.38 5.74
C ALA A 63 0.49 -5.36 6.10
N GLY A 64 -0.64 -4.84 6.60
CA GLY A 64 -1.83 -5.60 6.96
C GLY A 64 -1.51 -6.76 7.91
N LEU A 65 -1.90 -7.98 7.54
CA LEU A 65 -1.64 -9.20 8.31
C LEU A 65 -0.26 -9.82 8.05
N GLY A 66 0.61 -9.17 7.26
CA GLY A 66 2.02 -9.49 7.12
C GLY A 66 2.37 -10.70 6.25
N ARG A 67 1.50 -11.11 5.31
CA ARG A 67 1.83 -12.25 4.42
C ARG A 67 3.10 -11.98 3.58
N ASP A 68 3.25 -10.76 3.07
CA ASP A 68 4.40 -10.34 2.27
C ASP A 68 5.59 -9.99 3.16
N THR A 69 5.36 -9.34 4.32
CA THR A 69 6.35 -9.08 5.37
C THR A 69 7.12 -10.35 5.76
N ILE A 70 6.39 -11.41 6.10
CA ILE A 70 6.96 -12.71 6.49
C ILE A 70 7.73 -13.34 5.31
N TYR A 71 7.20 -13.22 4.11
CA TYR A 71 7.87 -13.74 2.91
C TYR A 71 9.22 -13.05 2.66
N PHE A 72 9.28 -11.74 2.71
CA PHE A 72 10.52 -10.98 2.57
C PHE A 72 11.53 -11.35 3.66
N ALA A 73 11.09 -11.40 4.91
CA ALA A 73 11.96 -11.73 6.03
C ALA A 73 12.53 -13.16 5.94
N LYS A 74 11.74 -14.15 5.49
CA LYS A 74 12.21 -15.52 5.19
C LYS A 74 13.28 -15.57 4.09
N ASN A 75 13.33 -14.55 3.24
CA ASN A 75 14.30 -14.42 2.15
C ASN A 75 15.41 -13.40 2.49
N SER A 76 15.73 -13.26 3.76
CA SER A 76 16.85 -12.43 4.27
C SER A 76 16.72 -10.93 3.98
N ILE A 77 15.52 -10.43 3.80
CA ILE A 77 15.24 -9.00 3.73
C ILE A 77 14.77 -8.52 5.11
N HIS A 78 15.42 -7.49 5.65
CA HIS A 78 14.91 -6.82 6.85
C HIS A 78 13.74 -5.91 6.50
N VAL A 79 12.60 -6.11 7.13
CA VAL A 79 11.37 -5.36 6.83
C VAL A 79 10.98 -4.46 7.99
N VAL A 80 10.82 -3.16 7.71
CA VAL A 80 10.14 -2.24 8.61
C VAL A 80 8.70 -2.11 8.11
N ALA A 81 7.78 -2.80 8.78
CA ALA A 81 6.37 -2.90 8.39
C ALA A 81 5.56 -1.80 9.08
N LEU A 82 4.89 -0.97 8.30
CA LEU A 82 4.02 0.11 8.77
C LEU A 82 2.57 -0.19 8.41
N ASP A 83 1.70 -0.10 9.41
CA ASP A 83 0.24 -0.18 9.22
C ASP A 83 -0.49 0.63 10.30
N TYR A 84 -1.69 1.08 10.01
CA TYR A 84 -2.53 1.76 11.01
C TYR A 84 -3.42 0.78 11.80
N SER A 85 -3.38 -0.51 11.49
CA SER A 85 -4.11 -1.54 12.24
C SER A 85 -3.21 -2.15 13.31
N GLN A 86 -3.61 -2.00 14.56
CA GLN A 86 -2.93 -2.62 15.69
C GLN A 86 -3.01 -4.15 15.62
N SER A 87 -4.20 -4.69 15.32
CA SER A 87 -4.41 -6.13 15.15
C SER A 87 -3.56 -6.70 14.01
N GLY A 88 -3.39 -5.96 12.91
CA GLY A 88 -2.50 -6.33 11.81
C GLY A 88 -1.05 -6.47 12.28
N LEU A 89 -0.53 -5.47 12.97
CA LEU A 89 0.85 -5.45 13.48
C LEU A 89 1.09 -6.54 14.53
N GLU A 90 0.12 -6.81 15.40
CA GLU A 90 0.18 -7.91 16.36
C GLU A 90 0.24 -9.28 15.66
N ALA A 91 -0.56 -9.47 14.60
CA ALA A 91 -0.51 -10.67 13.79
C ALA A 91 0.86 -10.86 13.11
N ILE A 92 1.49 -9.77 12.61
CA ILE A 92 2.85 -9.81 12.09
C ILE A 92 3.84 -10.26 13.15
N ASN A 93 3.81 -9.65 14.34
CA ASN A 93 4.71 -9.97 15.44
C ASN A 93 4.58 -11.44 15.91
N GLN A 94 3.34 -11.95 16.00
CA GLN A 94 3.08 -13.35 16.33
C GLN A 94 3.66 -14.31 15.27
N LYS A 95 3.43 -14.00 13.98
CA LYS A 95 3.98 -14.78 12.85
C LYS A 95 5.51 -14.70 12.82
N ALA A 96 6.09 -13.53 13.08
CA ALA A 96 7.55 -13.35 13.17
C ALA A 96 8.15 -14.22 14.28
N LYS A 97 7.56 -14.21 15.48
CA LYS A 97 8.00 -15.05 16.61
C LYS A 97 7.89 -16.55 16.27
N LYS A 98 6.76 -16.98 15.70
CA LYS A 98 6.53 -18.39 15.32
C LYS A 98 7.52 -18.90 14.29
N ASN A 99 8.03 -18.03 13.42
CA ASN A 99 8.99 -18.37 12.35
C ASN A 99 10.44 -18.01 12.69
N SER A 100 10.75 -17.59 13.93
CA SER A 100 12.10 -17.14 14.35
C SER A 100 12.64 -15.95 13.54
N LEU A 101 11.75 -15.03 13.11
CA LEU A 101 12.05 -13.86 12.27
C LEU A 101 12.01 -12.53 13.03
N SER A 102 11.89 -12.55 14.36
CA SER A 102 11.74 -11.32 15.17
C SER A 102 12.87 -10.32 15.00
N ASN A 103 14.08 -10.77 14.66
CA ASN A 103 15.22 -9.90 14.39
C ASN A 103 15.23 -9.30 12.97
N SER A 104 14.39 -9.82 12.08
CA SER A 104 14.31 -9.39 10.68
C SER A 104 13.09 -8.52 10.39
N ILE A 105 12.20 -8.31 11.37
CA ILE A 105 10.97 -7.55 11.22
C ILE A 105 10.84 -6.54 12.35
N THR A 106 10.57 -5.30 11.97
CA THR A 106 10.19 -4.23 12.91
C THR A 106 8.80 -3.75 12.51
N THR A 107 7.86 -3.67 13.46
CA THR A 107 6.50 -3.19 13.21
C THR A 107 6.28 -1.82 13.81
N ASN A 108 5.66 -0.89 13.07
CA ASN A 108 5.32 0.45 13.53
C ASN A 108 3.86 0.77 13.21
N PHE A 109 3.11 1.20 14.22
CA PHE A 109 1.77 1.76 14.03
C PHE A 109 1.89 3.12 13.34
N PHE A 110 1.35 3.24 12.13
CA PHE A 110 1.55 4.43 11.33
C PHE A 110 0.44 4.66 10.30
N ASP A 111 -0.02 5.91 10.21
CA ASP A 111 -0.91 6.36 9.14
C ASP A 111 -0.07 7.01 8.02
N VAL A 112 -0.08 6.41 6.86
CA VAL A 112 0.71 6.82 5.68
C VAL A 112 0.39 8.22 5.14
N ARG A 113 -0.69 8.84 5.61
CA ARG A 113 -1.04 10.25 5.32
C ARG A 113 -0.17 11.25 6.08
N LYS A 114 0.61 10.79 7.07
CA LYS A 114 1.56 11.59 7.84
C LYS A 114 2.95 11.54 7.23
N LYS A 115 3.82 12.46 7.68
CA LYS A 115 5.25 12.44 7.32
C LYS A 115 5.89 11.13 7.76
N LEU A 116 6.54 10.40 6.82
CA LEU A 116 7.17 9.11 7.11
C LEU A 116 8.28 9.26 8.17
N PRO A 117 8.35 8.35 9.17
CA PRO A 117 9.27 8.45 10.32
C PRO A 117 10.68 7.96 9.97
N PHE A 118 11.20 8.44 8.86
CA PHE A 118 12.53 8.12 8.34
C PHE A 118 13.23 9.39 7.90
N GLU A 119 14.55 9.41 8.05
CA GLU A 119 15.41 10.49 7.57
C GLU A 119 15.44 10.54 6.04
N ASP A 120 15.82 11.69 5.50
CA ASP A 120 16.02 11.86 4.05
C ASP A 120 17.10 10.89 3.57
N ASN A 121 16.89 10.29 2.40
CA ASN A 121 17.87 9.40 1.76
C ASN A 121 18.35 8.21 2.65
N SER A 122 17.49 7.67 3.50
CA SER A 122 17.85 6.62 4.46
C SER A 122 17.35 5.21 4.06
N VAL A 123 16.36 5.11 3.18
CA VAL A 123 15.67 3.88 2.83
C VAL A 123 16.11 3.35 1.47
N GLU A 124 16.41 2.04 1.36
CA GLU A 124 16.84 1.41 0.10
C GLU A 124 15.68 1.13 -0.85
N ALA A 125 14.56 0.63 -0.31
CA ALA A 125 13.36 0.39 -1.08
C ALA A 125 12.08 0.55 -0.24
N CYS A 126 11.03 0.98 -0.92
CA CYS A 126 9.67 1.01 -0.41
C CYS A 126 8.82 0.00 -1.20
N TYR A 127 8.05 -0.81 -0.49
CA TYR A 127 7.09 -1.75 -1.05
C TYR A 127 5.71 -1.49 -0.48
N SER A 128 4.69 -1.56 -1.32
CA SER A 128 3.30 -1.57 -0.86
C SER A 128 2.40 -2.38 -1.80
N HIS A 129 1.65 -3.31 -1.24
CA HIS A 129 0.68 -4.09 -2.01
C HIS A 129 -0.74 -3.69 -1.61
N MET A 130 -1.52 -3.20 -2.58
CA MET A 130 -2.91 -2.76 -2.43
C MET A 130 -3.14 -1.50 -1.57
N LEU A 131 -2.10 -0.87 -1.00
CA LEU A 131 -2.26 0.35 -0.20
C LEU A 131 -2.70 1.55 -1.05
N TYR A 132 -2.10 1.76 -2.22
CA TYR A 132 -2.41 2.91 -3.08
C TYR A 132 -3.87 2.95 -3.53
N CYS A 133 -4.52 1.81 -3.60
CA CYS A 133 -5.94 1.71 -3.93
C CYS A 133 -6.87 1.66 -2.71
N MET A 134 -6.39 2.02 -1.52
CA MET A 134 -7.26 2.19 -0.36
C MET A 134 -7.92 3.57 -0.37
N ALA A 135 -8.57 3.96 0.74
CA ALA A 135 -9.31 5.20 0.88
C ALA A 135 -8.39 6.44 1.01
N LEU A 136 -7.50 6.63 0.06
CA LEU A 136 -6.61 7.77 -0.07
C LEU A 136 -7.06 8.65 -1.24
N THR A 137 -7.16 9.96 -1.02
CA THR A 137 -7.42 10.93 -2.09
C THR A 137 -6.19 11.08 -2.99
N THR A 138 -6.35 11.65 -4.18
CA THR A 138 -5.22 11.91 -5.08
C THR A 138 -4.16 12.79 -4.43
N SER A 139 -4.57 13.82 -3.67
CA SER A 139 -3.62 14.68 -2.96
C SER A 139 -2.87 13.96 -1.85
N GLU A 140 -3.51 13.03 -1.13
CA GLU A 140 -2.85 12.19 -0.13
C GLU A 140 -1.85 11.22 -0.77
N LEU A 141 -2.17 10.67 -1.93
CA LEU A 141 -1.26 9.82 -2.72
C LEU A 141 -0.06 10.61 -3.25
N GLU A 142 -0.26 11.84 -3.69
CA GLU A 142 0.84 12.74 -4.11
C GLU A 142 1.76 13.07 -2.94
N ASN A 143 1.20 13.38 -1.78
CA ASN A 143 1.97 13.62 -0.55
C ASN A 143 2.75 12.38 -0.12
N LEU A 144 2.11 11.20 -0.14
CA LEU A 144 2.78 9.93 0.15
C LEU A 144 3.95 9.68 -0.80
N ASN A 145 3.76 9.90 -2.10
CA ASN A 145 4.84 9.76 -3.08
C ASN A 145 5.99 10.75 -2.86
N ASN A 146 5.71 12.00 -2.47
CA ASN A 146 6.74 12.97 -2.11
C ASN A 146 7.53 12.51 -0.88
N GLU A 147 6.86 11.95 0.13
CA GLU A 147 7.50 11.41 1.31
C GLU A 147 8.35 10.17 1.01
N ILE A 148 7.83 9.24 0.17
CA ILE A 148 8.60 8.09 -0.29
C ILE A 148 9.83 8.56 -1.06
N TYR A 149 9.69 9.55 -1.95
CA TYR A 149 10.83 10.14 -2.66
C TYR A 149 11.85 10.74 -1.70
N ARG A 150 11.40 11.47 -0.67
CA ARG A 150 12.28 12.07 0.34
C ARG A 150 13.12 11.02 1.06
N VAL A 151 12.49 9.97 1.56
CA VAL A 151 13.16 8.97 2.40
C VAL A 151 14.02 7.98 1.61
N LEU A 152 13.72 7.73 0.35
CA LEU A 152 14.52 6.84 -0.49
C LEU A 152 15.92 7.41 -0.74
N LYS A 153 16.92 6.54 -0.66
CA LYS A 153 18.29 6.82 -1.12
C LYS A 153 18.31 7.14 -2.62
N PRO A 154 19.30 7.88 -3.13
CA PRO A 154 19.54 7.95 -4.57
C PRO A 154 19.59 6.53 -5.16
N ASN A 155 18.92 6.31 -6.28
CA ASN A 155 18.70 4.99 -6.88
C ASN A 155 17.79 4.03 -6.09
N GLY A 156 17.24 4.40 -4.96
CA GLY A 156 16.27 3.61 -4.21
C GLY A 156 14.99 3.35 -5.01
N ILE A 157 14.32 2.24 -4.71
CA ILE A 157 13.18 1.73 -5.48
C ILE A 157 11.88 1.93 -4.70
N ASN A 158 10.85 2.42 -5.39
CA ASN A 158 9.45 2.36 -4.93
C ASN A 158 8.67 1.36 -5.76
N ILE A 159 8.08 0.35 -5.12
CA ILE A 159 7.20 -0.62 -5.76
C ILE A 159 5.83 -0.54 -5.10
N TYR A 160 4.79 -0.37 -5.93
CA TYR A 160 3.42 -0.42 -5.43
C TYR A 160 2.47 -1.10 -6.41
N THR A 161 1.33 -1.54 -5.89
CA THR A 161 0.22 -2.02 -6.73
C THR A 161 -1.03 -1.17 -6.50
N ALA A 162 -1.85 -1.05 -7.54
CA ALA A 162 -3.11 -0.32 -7.49
C ALA A 162 -4.17 -0.97 -8.38
N ARG A 163 -5.44 -0.90 -7.98
CA ARG A 163 -6.59 -1.42 -8.75
C ARG A 163 -6.77 -0.61 -10.03
N HIS A 164 -6.93 -1.30 -11.16
CA HIS A 164 -7.10 -0.66 -12.46
C HIS A 164 -8.56 -0.25 -12.70
N THR A 165 -8.81 0.84 -13.44
CA THR A 165 -10.15 1.24 -13.89
C THR A 165 -10.83 0.25 -14.86
N LYS A 166 -10.13 -0.77 -15.34
CA LYS A 166 -10.72 -1.90 -16.10
C LYS A 166 -11.07 -3.09 -15.20
N ASP A 167 -10.90 -2.97 -13.88
CA ASP A 167 -11.33 -3.96 -12.91
C ASP A 167 -12.86 -4.04 -12.87
N GLY A 168 -13.43 -5.24 -12.63
CA GLY A 168 -14.87 -5.46 -12.62
C GLY A 168 -15.62 -4.73 -11.50
N ASP A 169 -14.92 -4.33 -10.43
CA ASP A 169 -15.51 -3.54 -9.34
C ASP A 169 -15.49 -2.02 -9.61
N TYR A 170 -14.81 -1.55 -10.65
CA TYR A 170 -14.81 -0.13 -10.97
C TYR A 170 -16.20 0.38 -11.34
N LYS A 171 -16.63 1.47 -10.72
CA LYS A 171 -17.98 2.03 -10.82
C LYS A 171 -19.10 1.13 -10.26
N ASN A 172 -18.74 0.12 -9.48
CA ASN A 172 -19.68 -0.73 -8.77
C ASN A 172 -19.70 -0.32 -7.29
N GLY A 173 -20.90 0.04 -6.78
CA GLY A 173 -21.09 0.52 -5.41
C GLY A 173 -21.31 2.03 -5.31
N ILE A 174 -21.01 2.60 -4.13
CA ILE A 174 -21.27 4.00 -3.82
C ILE A 174 -20.06 4.83 -4.25
N HIS A 175 -20.25 5.83 -5.10
CA HIS A 175 -19.19 6.75 -5.50
C HIS A 175 -18.86 7.72 -4.35
N ARG A 176 -17.59 7.79 -3.95
CA ARG A 176 -17.09 8.60 -2.84
C ARG A 176 -16.22 9.80 -3.25
N GLY A 177 -16.28 10.18 -4.52
CA GLY A 177 -15.47 11.23 -5.13
C GLY A 177 -14.25 10.66 -5.89
N GLU A 178 -13.66 11.45 -6.78
CA GLU A 178 -12.57 11.01 -7.66
C GLU A 178 -12.90 9.67 -8.35
N ASP A 179 -12.02 8.69 -8.28
CA ASP A 179 -12.24 7.30 -8.71
C ASP A 179 -12.37 6.35 -7.51
N LEU A 180 -12.92 6.85 -6.37
CA LEU A 180 -13.17 6.09 -5.14
C LEU A 180 -14.59 5.50 -5.17
N TYR A 181 -14.68 4.20 -4.97
CA TYR A 181 -15.96 3.49 -4.88
C TYR A 181 -16.00 2.60 -3.65
N GLU A 182 -17.13 2.65 -2.93
CA GLU A 182 -17.38 1.82 -1.76
C GLU A 182 -18.26 0.64 -2.13
N LYS A 183 -17.81 -0.56 -1.78
CA LYS A 183 -18.55 -1.81 -1.90
C LYS A 183 -18.30 -2.68 -0.67
N ASP A 184 -19.37 -3.19 -0.07
CA ASP A 184 -19.31 -4.05 1.11
C ASP A 184 -18.51 -3.43 2.29
N GLY A 185 -18.59 -2.09 2.44
CA GLY A 185 -17.88 -1.31 3.46
C GLY A 185 -16.42 -0.98 3.13
N PHE A 186 -15.85 -1.53 2.06
CA PHE A 186 -14.50 -1.19 1.62
C PHE A 186 -14.51 -0.10 0.57
N ILE A 187 -13.69 0.93 0.75
CA ILE A 187 -13.51 2.00 -0.23
C ILE A 187 -12.23 1.71 -1.03
N VAL A 188 -12.38 1.63 -2.33
CA VAL A 188 -11.29 1.35 -3.28
C VAL A 188 -11.11 2.52 -4.24
N HIS A 189 -9.87 3.01 -4.35
CA HIS A 189 -9.45 3.99 -5.34
C HIS A 189 -8.94 3.26 -6.59
N PHE A 190 -9.60 3.50 -7.72
CA PHE A 190 -9.21 2.87 -8.99
C PHE A 190 -8.31 3.80 -9.80
N PHE A 191 -7.34 3.22 -10.50
CA PHE A 191 -6.31 3.95 -11.21
C PHE A 191 -6.45 3.79 -12.72
N SER A 192 -6.41 4.90 -13.43
CA SER A 192 -6.12 4.92 -14.86
C SER A 192 -4.60 4.97 -15.08
N GLU A 193 -4.13 4.61 -16.28
CA GLU A 193 -2.72 4.82 -16.64
C GLU A 193 -2.28 6.28 -16.48
N LYS A 194 -3.17 7.23 -16.76
CA LYS A 194 -2.91 8.66 -16.57
C LYS A 194 -2.61 8.97 -15.10
N LYS A 195 -3.39 8.42 -14.17
CA LYS A 195 -3.18 8.59 -12.73
C LYS A 195 -1.86 7.95 -12.28
N VAL A 196 -1.53 6.73 -12.74
CA VAL A 196 -0.23 6.10 -12.47
C VAL A 196 0.90 7.01 -12.93
N LYS A 197 0.82 7.53 -14.17
CA LYS A 197 1.84 8.42 -14.74
C LYS A 197 1.97 9.75 -13.98
N SER A 198 0.87 10.32 -13.47
CA SER A 198 0.94 11.57 -12.68
C SER A 198 1.68 11.41 -11.36
N LEU A 199 1.64 10.20 -10.77
CA LEU A 199 2.37 9.88 -9.54
C LEU A 199 3.86 9.56 -9.76
N LEU A 200 4.37 9.59 -11.00
CA LEU A 200 5.79 9.38 -11.30
C LEU A 200 6.67 10.63 -11.06
N LYS A 201 6.08 11.74 -10.64
CA LYS A 201 6.81 13.00 -10.46
C LYS A 201 8.04 12.81 -9.56
N GLY A 202 9.23 13.14 -10.09
CA GLY A 202 10.51 12.95 -9.43
C GLY A 202 11.13 11.56 -9.60
N PHE A 203 10.38 10.56 -10.04
CA PHE A 203 10.86 9.20 -10.24
C PHE A 203 11.14 8.90 -11.72
N LYS A 204 12.14 8.05 -11.95
CA LYS A 204 12.30 7.33 -13.22
C LYS A 204 11.44 6.06 -13.17
N ASN A 205 10.52 5.92 -14.12
CA ASN A 205 9.76 4.68 -14.23
C ASN A 205 10.66 3.53 -14.73
N ILE A 206 10.60 2.40 -14.05
CA ILE A 206 11.27 1.15 -14.45
C ILE A 206 10.27 0.26 -15.19
N SER A 207 9.10 0.02 -14.59
CA SER A 207 8.03 -0.74 -15.26
C SER A 207 6.65 -0.34 -14.73
N ILE A 208 5.66 -0.46 -15.62
CA ILE A 208 4.23 -0.44 -15.31
C ILE A 208 3.66 -1.68 -15.99
N ASP A 209 3.34 -2.71 -15.20
CA ASP A 209 2.84 -3.97 -15.70
C ASP A 209 1.40 -4.18 -15.23
N LEU A 210 0.62 -4.88 -16.03
CA LEU A 210 -0.72 -5.32 -15.66
C LEU A 210 -0.69 -6.77 -15.21
N PHE A 211 -1.43 -7.10 -14.16
CA PHE A 211 -1.61 -8.48 -13.72
C PHE A 211 -2.98 -8.67 -13.09
N GLU A 212 -3.35 -9.92 -12.88
CA GLU A 212 -4.59 -10.30 -12.21
C GLU A 212 -4.27 -11.12 -10.96
N GLU A 213 -5.02 -10.90 -9.89
CA GLU A 213 -4.86 -11.63 -8.62
C GLU A 213 -6.21 -11.96 -8.00
N GLY A 214 -6.28 -13.14 -7.34
CA GLY A 214 -7.45 -13.62 -6.62
C GLY A 214 -8.39 -14.50 -7.45
N SER A 215 -9.33 -15.18 -6.78
CA SER A 215 -10.34 -16.07 -7.40
C SER A 215 -11.34 -15.32 -8.28
N PHE A 216 -11.67 -14.09 -7.92
CA PHE A 216 -12.25 -13.09 -8.82
C PHE A 216 -11.10 -12.22 -9.29
N PRO A 217 -10.59 -12.38 -10.51
CA PRO A 217 -9.35 -11.75 -10.92
C PRO A 217 -9.48 -10.22 -10.88
N ARG A 218 -8.91 -9.65 -9.83
CA ARG A 218 -8.76 -8.21 -9.71
C ARG A 218 -7.68 -7.77 -10.67
N LYS A 219 -8.00 -6.77 -11.50
CA LYS A 219 -7.04 -6.18 -12.43
C LYS A 219 -6.22 -5.11 -11.73
N LEU A 220 -4.93 -5.26 -11.73
CA LEU A 220 -3.99 -4.43 -10.99
C LEU A 220 -2.86 -3.93 -11.87
N PHE A 221 -2.36 -2.74 -11.52
CA PHE A 221 -1.04 -2.29 -11.89
C PHE A 221 0.01 -2.80 -10.90
N PHE A 222 1.14 -3.25 -11.42
CA PHE A 222 2.40 -3.34 -10.69
C PHE A 222 3.29 -2.22 -11.22
N VAL A 223 3.68 -1.31 -10.34
CA VAL A 223 4.48 -0.13 -10.69
C VAL A 223 5.81 -0.20 -9.95
N CYS A 224 6.89 -0.10 -10.70
CA CYS A 224 8.25 -0.03 -10.18
C CYS A 224 8.91 1.27 -10.63
N ASN A 225 9.31 2.09 -9.67
CA ASN A 225 9.93 3.39 -9.88
C ASN A 225 11.27 3.46 -9.17
N LYS A 226 12.18 4.29 -9.69
CA LYS A 226 13.50 4.53 -9.12
C LYS A 226 13.69 6.02 -8.84
N LYS A 227 14.21 6.37 -7.67
CA LYS A 227 14.64 7.72 -7.36
C LYS A 227 15.87 8.10 -8.20
N ILE A 228 15.80 9.23 -8.89
CA ILE A 228 16.94 9.84 -9.64
C ILE A 228 17.63 10.89 -8.77
#